data_0e61c1883a5a9d29f2218859bf887219
#
_entry.id   0e61c1883a5a9d29f2218859bf887219
#
_cell.length_a   1.000
_cell.length_b   1.000
_cell.length_c   1.000
_cell.angle_alpha   90.00
_cell.angle_beta   90.00
_cell.angle_gamma   90.00
#
_symmetry.space_group_name_H-M   'P 1'
#
loop_
_entity.id
_entity.type
_entity.pdbx_description
1 polymer ?
#
loop_
_entity_poly.entity_id
_entity_poly.type
_entity_poly.pdbx_seq_one_letter_code
_entity_poly.pdbx_strand_id
1 'polypeptide(L)'
;MVDARSREEFTGEVAYGPRGGRIPGAVHLPWFDALTGGDVAPTTQPGWQEELRDPDVERIAPPERLRARLERAGLTPDLEVVTYCQTFWRGAHLYFVLRLMGFEDVRGYDGSWAEWSRRGDLPVETGAP
;
A
#
# COMPACT_ATOMS: atom_id res chain seq x y z
N MET A 1 -7.81 -1.72 7.51
CA MET A 1 -7.47 -1.64 6.06
C MET A 1 -6.07 -1.07 5.91
N VAL A 2 -5.28 -1.56 4.97
CA VAL A 2 -3.93 -1.05 4.66
C VAL A 2 -3.88 -0.65 3.19
N ASP A 3 -3.53 0.61 2.94
CA ASP A 3 -3.41 1.20 1.60
C ASP A 3 -1.95 1.12 1.13
N ALA A 4 -1.73 0.37 0.06
CA ALA A 4 -0.42 0.16 -0.54
C ALA A 4 -0.04 1.19 -1.63
N ARG A 5 -0.86 2.21 -1.84
CA ARG A 5 -0.67 3.24 -2.86
C ARG A 5 0.38 4.28 -2.44
N SER A 6 0.69 5.20 -3.35
CA SER A 6 1.54 6.34 -3.02
C SER A 6 0.86 7.29 -2.02
N ARG A 7 1.66 8.19 -1.44
CA ARG A 7 1.14 9.20 -0.51
C ARG A 7 0.13 10.12 -1.20
N GLU A 8 0.40 10.54 -2.42
CA GLU A 8 -0.43 11.46 -3.19
C GLU A 8 -1.79 10.82 -3.55
N GLU A 9 -1.79 9.52 -3.85
CA GLU A 9 -3.03 8.76 -4.04
C GLU A 9 -3.82 8.65 -2.72
N PHE A 10 -3.13 8.38 -1.62
CA PHE A 10 -3.71 8.21 -0.28
C PHE A 10 -4.32 9.50 0.26
N THR A 11 -3.67 10.65 0.07
CA THR A 11 -4.17 11.96 0.48
C THR A 11 -5.25 12.52 -0.46
N GLY A 12 -5.31 12.00 -1.69
CA GLY A 12 -6.24 12.47 -2.72
C GLY A 12 -5.71 13.60 -3.59
N GLU A 13 -4.42 13.92 -3.47
CA GLU A 13 -3.74 14.88 -4.36
C GLU A 13 -3.68 14.37 -5.79
N VAL A 14 -3.59 13.05 -5.97
CA VAL A 14 -3.66 12.35 -7.25
C VAL A 14 -4.83 11.36 -7.23
N ALA A 15 -5.66 11.41 -8.28
CA ALA A 15 -6.80 10.51 -8.44
C ALA A 15 -6.75 9.80 -9.80
N TYR A 16 -6.75 8.47 -9.79
CA TYR A 16 -6.88 7.62 -10.99
C TYR A 16 -8.31 7.08 -11.16
N GLY A 17 -9.29 7.73 -10.54
CA GLY A 17 -10.70 7.36 -10.57
C GLY A 17 -11.60 8.57 -10.32
N PRO A 18 -12.91 8.37 -10.18
CA PRO A 18 -13.88 9.44 -9.99
C PRO A 18 -13.68 10.27 -8.72
N ARG A 19 -13.06 9.68 -7.70
CA ARG A 19 -12.78 10.33 -6.41
C ARG A 19 -11.33 10.09 -6.01
N GLY A 20 -10.66 11.09 -5.45
CA GLY A 20 -9.36 10.96 -4.78
C GLY A 20 -9.54 10.66 -3.30
N GLY A 21 -8.46 10.22 -2.63
CA GLY A 21 -8.43 9.92 -1.20
C GLY A 21 -8.32 8.43 -0.89
N ARG A 22 -8.80 8.04 0.30
CA ARG A 22 -8.66 6.68 0.85
C ARG A 22 -9.94 6.15 1.47
N ILE A 23 -9.94 4.85 1.75
CA ILE A 23 -10.95 4.22 2.60
C ILE A 23 -10.76 4.76 4.03
N PRO A 24 -11.83 5.22 4.71
CA PRO A 24 -11.72 5.78 6.06
C PRO A 24 -11.03 4.84 7.04
N GLY A 25 -10.14 5.40 7.84
CA GLY A 25 -9.36 4.64 8.82
C GLY A 25 -8.28 3.73 8.23
N ALA A 26 -8.00 3.82 6.93
CA ALA A 26 -6.92 3.04 6.34
C ALA A 26 -5.55 3.52 6.83
N VAL A 27 -4.68 2.58 7.15
CA VAL A 27 -3.26 2.80 7.44
C VAL A 27 -2.50 2.91 6.11
N HIS A 28 -1.67 3.93 5.98
CA HIS A 28 -0.80 4.09 4.81
C HIS A 28 0.48 3.28 4.98
N LEU A 29 0.69 2.32 4.10
CA LEU A 29 1.92 1.54 4.01
C LEU A 29 2.24 1.31 2.52
N PRO A 30 2.95 2.21 1.87
CA PRO A 30 3.27 2.09 0.45
C PRO A 30 3.99 0.78 0.16
N TRP A 31 3.65 0.13 -0.95
CA TRP A 31 4.21 -1.18 -1.31
C TRP A 31 5.74 -1.21 -1.39
N PHE A 32 6.35 -0.11 -1.82
CA PHE A 32 7.82 0.01 -1.93
C PHE A 32 8.53 0.08 -0.57
N ASP A 33 7.82 0.41 0.51
CA ASP A 33 8.37 0.34 1.87
C ASP A 33 8.77 -1.09 2.24
N ALA A 34 8.22 -2.08 1.57
CA ALA A 34 8.59 -3.48 1.74
C ALA A 34 9.82 -3.91 0.92
N LEU A 35 10.41 -3.01 0.14
CA LEU A 35 11.58 -3.28 -0.69
C LEU A 35 12.88 -2.75 -0.07
N THR A 36 14.02 -3.27 -0.51
CA THR A 36 15.35 -2.85 -0.04
C THR A 36 15.63 -1.38 -0.30
N GLY A 37 15.19 -0.85 -1.44
CA GLY A 37 15.26 0.57 -1.84
C GLY A 37 14.11 1.45 -1.35
N GLY A 38 13.25 0.98 -0.46
CA GLY A 38 11.98 1.60 -0.11
C GLY A 38 12.04 2.96 0.59
N ASP A 39 13.22 3.51 0.82
CA ASP A 39 13.37 4.90 1.28
C ASP A 39 13.32 5.91 0.13
N VAL A 40 13.36 5.43 -1.10
CA VAL A 40 13.20 6.22 -2.33
C VAL A 40 11.81 5.89 -2.89
N ALA A 41 10.87 6.80 -2.76
CA ALA A 41 9.56 6.63 -3.37
C ALA A 41 9.73 6.48 -4.90
N PRO A 42 9.26 5.37 -5.50
CA PRO A 42 9.24 5.28 -6.95
C PRO A 42 8.37 6.43 -7.48
N THR A 43 8.91 7.17 -8.44
CA THR A 43 8.14 8.24 -9.06
C THR A 43 6.97 7.61 -9.82
N THR A 44 5.80 8.21 -9.74
CA THR A 44 4.63 7.83 -10.54
C THR A 44 4.73 8.31 -11.99
N GLN A 45 5.92 8.81 -12.39
CA GLN A 45 6.17 9.34 -13.72
C GLN A 45 6.40 8.22 -14.75
N PRO A 46 6.11 8.46 -16.04
CA PRO A 46 6.47 7.52 -17.10
C PRO A 46 7.98 7.19 -17.04
N GLY A 47 8.31 5.91 -16.93
CA GLY A 47 9.71 5.46 -16.76
C GLY A 47 10.01 4.86 -15.38
N TRP A 48 9.11 4.93 -14.41
CA TRP A 48 9.30 4.34 -13.08
C TRP A 48 9.69 2.84 -13.10
N GLN A 49 9.27 2.10 -14.13
CA GLN A 49 9.65 0.70 -14.33
C GLN A 49 11.15 0.53 -14.65
N GLU A 50 11.79 1.55 -15.20
CA GLU A 50 13.23 1.54 -15.48
C GLU A 50 14.05 1.79 -14.21
N GLU A 51 13.55 2.67 -13.33
CA GLU A 51 14.14 2.93 -12.02
C GLU A 51 14.02 1.74 -11.06
N LEU A 52 12.96 0.93 -11.21
CA LEU A 52 12.78 -0.32 -10.46
C LEU A 52 13.71 -1.47 -10.92
N ARG A 53 14.48 -1.29 -11.99
CA ARG A 53 15.50 -2.26 -12.43
C ARG A 53 16.78 -2.22 -11.64
N ASP A 54 16.90 -1.30 -10.70
CA ASP A 54 17.97 -1.36 -9.71
C ASP A 54 17.80 -2.66 -8.90
N PRO A 55 18.77 -3.59 -8.98
CA PRO A 55 18.67 -4.87 -8.28
C PRO A 55 18.51 -4.73 -6.77
N ASP A 56 18.86 -3.59 -6.20
CA ASP A 56 18.66 -3.32 -4.77
C ASP A 56 17.22 -2.88 -4.43
N VAL A 57 16.47 -2.39 -5.40
CA VAL A 57 15.05 -1.99 -5.25
C VAL A 57 14.09 -3.18 -5.43
N GLU A 58 14.52 -4.21 -6.18
CA GLU A 58 13.66 -5.35 -6.56
C GLU A 58 13.55 -6.45 -5.50
N ARG A 59 14.25 -6.34 -4.37
CA ARG A 59 14.23 -7.36 -3.31
C ARG A 59 13.31 -6.95 -2.17
N ILE A 60 12.64 -7.95 -1.60
CA ILE A 60 11.94 -7.77 -0.33
C ILE A 60 12.98 -7.40 0.73
N ALA A 61 12.68 -6.38 1.53
CA ALA A 61 13.57 -5.91 2.58
C ALA A 61 13.82 -7.00 3.65
N PRO A 62 14.96 -6.96 4.35
CA PRO A 62 15.25 -7.88 5.44
C PRO A 62 14.15 -7.89 6.51
N PRO A 63 13.89 -9.05 7.16
CA PRO A 63 12.77 -9.19 8.11
C PRO A 63 12.79 -8.20 9.27
N GLU A 64 13.94 -7.84 9.78
CA GLU A 64 14.10 -6.86 10.86
C GLU A 64 13.67 -5.45 10.42
N ARG A 65 13.97 -5.08 9.18
CA ARG A 65 13.55 -3.79 8.60
C ARG A 65 12.04 -3.76 8.34
N LEU A 66 11.49 -4.86 7.83
CA LEU A 66 10.04 -5.01 7.64
C LEU A 66 9.31 -4.91 8.98
N ARG A 67 9.78 -5.63 10.00
CA ARG A 67 9.16 -5.60 11.33
C ARG A 67 9.11 -4.18 11.88
N ALA A 68 10.22 -3.45 11.84
CA ALA A 68 10.28 -2.08 12.31
C ALA A 68 9.32 -1.13 11.55
N ARG A 69 9.09 -1.37 10.25
CA ARG A 69 8.13 -0.60 9.44
C ARG A 69 6.69 -0.92 9.78
N LEU A 70 6.37 -2.21 9.93
CA LEU A 70 5.04 -2.67 10.31
C LEU A 70 4.66 -2.15 11.71
N GLU A 71 5.56 -2.26 12.67
CA GLU A 71 5.36 -1.75 14.03
C GLU A 71 5.12 -0.22 14.05
N ARG A 72 5.88 0.55 13.27
CA ARG A 72 5.68 2.00 13.13
C ARG A 72 4.32 2.35 12.51
N ALA A 73 3.82 1.48 11.65
CA ALA A 73 2.48 1.61 11.05
C ALA A 73 1.36 1.09 11.98
N GLY A 74 1.71 0.61 13.18
CA GLY A 74 0.76 0.04 14.14
C GLY A 74 0.23 -1.33 13.72
N LEU A 75 0.97 -2.06 12.86
CA LEU A 75 0.59 -3.38 12.36
C LEU A 75 1.34 -4.47 13.12
N THR A 76 0.60 -5.34 13.79
CA THR A 76 1.12 -6.51 14.53
C THR A 76 0.47 -7.79 14.01
N PRO A 77 1.14 -8.97 14.11
CA PRO A 77 0.67 -10.21 13.51
C PRO A 77 -0.68 -10.74 14.02
N ASP A 78 -1.14 -10.26 15.17
CA ASP A 78 -2.44 -10.60 15.77
C ASP A 78 -3.64 -9.86 15.17
N LEU A 79 -3.38 -8.87 14.31
CA LEU A 79 -4.44 -8.07 13.69
C LEU A 79 -5.01 -8.75 12.44
N GLU A 80 -6.32 -8.62 12.26
CA GLU A 80 -6.96 -8.84 10.96
C GLU A 80 -6.59 -7.67 10.03
N VAL A 81 -5.92 -7.97 8.92
CA VAL A 81 -5.46 -6.98 7.96
C VAL A 81 -6.09 -7.22 6.59
N VAL A 82 -6.64 -6.16 5.99
CA VAL A 82 -7.11 -6.17 4.60
C VAL A 82 -6.27 -5.20 3.80
N THR A 83 -5.57 -5.68 2.78
CA THR A 83 -4.73 -4.87 1.89
C THR A 83 -5.51 -4.44 0.65
N TYR A 84 -5.24 -3.23 0.15
CA TYR A 84 -5.76 -2.74 -1.12
C TYR A 84 -4.77 -1.78 -1.78
N CYS A 85 -4.99 -1.47 -3.05
CA CYS A 85 -4.31 -0.38 -3.74
C CYS A 85 -5.23 0.27 -4.79
N GLN A 86 -4.77 0.57 -5.98
CA GLN A 86 -5.64 1.07 -7.06
C GLN A 86 -6.43 -0.08 -7.72
N THR A 87 -5.74 -1.20 -8.10
CA THR A 87 -6.29 -2.37 -8.79
C THR A 87 -5.71 -3.68 -8.27
N PHE A 88 -5.35 -3.72 -7.03
CA PHE A 88 -4.83 -4.81 -6.21
C PHE A 88 -3.39 -5.29 -6.47
N TRP A 89 -2.67 -4.91 -7.51
CA TRP A 89 -1.29 -5.36 -7.76
C TRP A 89 -0.33 -5.06 -6.59
N ARG A 90 -0.27 -3.81 -6.16
CA ARG A 90 0.53 -3.36 -5.01
C ARG A 90 -0.02 -3.93 -3.69
N GLY A 91 -1.34 -4.07 -3.59
CA GLY A 91 -2.02 -4.71 -2.47
C GLY A 91 -1.69 -6.19 -2.34
N ALA A 92 -1.59 -6.91 -3.45
CA ALA A 92 -1.20 -8.32 -3.49
C ALA A 92 0.26 -8.53 -3.03
N HIS A 93 1.18 -7.64 -3.45
CA HIS A 93 2.55 -7.66 -2.96
C HIS A 93 2.59 -7.50 -1.43
N LEU A 94 1.88 -6.51 -0.91
CA LEU A 94 1.85 -6.25 0.53
C LEU A 94 1.16 -7.39 1.30
N TYR A 95 0.10 -7.98 0.75
CA TYR A 95 -0.51 -9.20 1.28
C TYR A 95 0.54 -10.31 1.46
N PHE A 96 1.32 -10.56 0.41
CA PHE A 96 2.37 -11.58 0.45
C PHE A 96 3.43 -11.28 1.51
N VAL A 97 3.91 -10.05 1.59
CA VAL A 97 4.87 -9.61 2.60
C VAL A 97 4.34 -9.82 4.02
N LEU A 98 3.09 -9.43 4.29
CA LEU A 98 2.46 -9.63 5.59
C LEU A 98 2.38 -11.12 5.96
N ARG A 99 2.03 -11.98 5.00
CA ARG A 99 2.05 -13.45 5.22
C ARG A 99 3.45 -13.96 5.57
N LEU A 100 4.49 -13.49 4.88
CA LEU A 100 5.89 -13.83 5.20
C LEU A 100 6.30 -13.36 6.60
N MET A 101 5.74 -12.24 7.06
CA MET A 101 6.02 -11.67 8.38
C MET A 101 5.19 -12.29 9.52
N GLY A 102 4.41 -13.33 9.23
CA GLY A 102 3.68 -14.11 10.23
C GLY A 102 2.27 -13.60 10.56
N PHE A 103 1.70 -12.71 9.75
CA PHE A 103 0.30 -12.34 9.88
C PHE A 103 -0.59 -13.49 9.39
N GLU A 104 -1.43 -14.04 10.27
CA GLU A 104 -2.29 -15.17 9.94
C GLU A 104 -3.61 -14.75 9.30
N ASP A 105 -4.21 -13.64 9.75
CA ASP A 105 -5.48 -13.14 9.21
C ASP A 105 -5.24 -11.95 8.26
N VAL A 106 -4.80 -12.26 7.05
CA VAL A 106 -4.60 -11.27 5.98
C VAL A 106 -5.53 -11.58 4.82
N ARG A 107 -6.22 -10.56 4.33
CA ARG A 107 -7.11 -10.61 3.18
C ARG A 107 -6.72 -9.55 2.15
N GLY A 108 -7.08 -9.78 0.90
CA GLY A 108 -6.95 -8.79 -0.17
C GLY A 108 -8.33 -8.28 -0.59
N TYR A 109 -8.47 -6.97 -0.73
CA TYR A 109 -9.61 -6.37 -1.37
C TYR A 109 -9.35 -6.18 -2.86
N ASP A 110 -9.76 -7.14 -3.67
CA ASP A 110 -9.48 -7.21 -5.11
C ASP A 110 -10.03 -5.99 -5.86
N GLY A 111 -11.26 -5.56 -5.58
CA GLY A 111 -11.87 -4.36 -6.19
C GLY A 111 -11.09 -3.08 -5.94
N SER A 112 -10.40 -3.01 -4.81
CA SER A 112 -9.50 -1.93 -4.44
C SER A 112 -10.12 -0.53 -4.58
N TRP A 113 -9.30 0.50 -4.72
CA TRP A 113 -9.77 1.87 -4.90
C TRP A 113 -10.55 2.07 -6.21
N ALA A 114 -10.25 1.31 -7.25
CA ALA A 114 -10.96 1.37 -8.52
C ALA A 114 -12.46 1.06 -8.35
N GLU A 115 -12.82 0.12 -7.49
CA GLU A 115 -14.21 -0.16 -7.15
C GLU A 115 -14.74 0.87 -6.12
N TRP A 116 -14.02 1.06 -5.00
CA TRP A 116 -14.45 1.92 -3.90
C TRP A 116 -14.75 3.36 -4.37
N SER A 117 -13.87 3.94 -5.20
CA SER A 117 -14.02 5.31 -5.68
C SER A 117 -15.23 5.53 -6.60
N ARG A 118 -15.77 4.48 -7.21
CA ARG A 118 -16.98 4.53 -8.05
C ARG A 118 -18.28 4.41 -7.25
N ARG A 119 -18.18 3.91 -6.03
CA ARG A 119 -19.33 3.70 -5.16
C ARG A 119 -19.65 4.99 -4.41
N GLY A 120 -20.60 5.79 -4.94
CA GLY A 120 -21.03 7.06 -4.33
C GLY A 120 -21.66 6.94 -2.95
N ASP A 121 -22.08 5.73 -2.57
CA ASP A 121 -22.62 5.36 -1.25
C ASP A 121 -21.54 5.07 -0.20
N LEU A 122 -20.27 4.92 -0.61
CA LEU A 122 -19.17 4.62 0.30
C LEU A 122 -18.41 5.90 0.70
N PRO A 123 -18.03 6.02 1.99
CA PRO A 123 -17.31 7.19 2.48
C PRO A 123 -15.87 7.23 1.96
N VAL A 124 -15.29 8.43 1.92
CA VAL A 124 -13.91 8.70 1.50
C VAL A 124 -13.29 9.71 2.45
N GLU A 125 -12.03 9.50 2.80
CA GLU A 125 -11.19 10.48 3.48
C GLU A 125 -10.15 11.07 2.53
N THR A 126 -9.83 12.35 2.74
CA THR A 126 -8.80 13.10 1.99
C THR A 126 -7.89 13.87 2.94
N GLY A 127 -6.77 14.36 2.42
CA GLY A 127 -5.78 15.12 3.20
C GLY A 127 -4.81 14.23 3.98
N ALA A 128 -3.91 14.88 4.74
CA ALA A 128 -2.97 14.18 5.60
C ALA A 128 -3.70 13.36 6.68
N PRO A 129 -3.16 12.20 7.06
CA PRO A 129 -3.68 11.43 8.19
C PRO A 129 -3.39 12.14 9.51
#